data_35f225f7860a1bf60361c5ab594fd8b4
#
_entry.id   35f225f7860a1bf60361c5ab594fd8b4
#
_cell.length_a   1.000
_cell.length_b   1.000
_cell.length_c   1.000
_cell.angle_alpha   90.00
_cell.angle_beta   90.00
_cell.angle_gamma   90.00
#
_symmetry.space_group_name_H-M   'P 1'
#
loop_
_entity.id
_entity.type
_entity.pdbx_description
1 polymer ?
#
loop_
_entity_poly.entity_id
_entity_poly.type
_entity_poly.pdbx_seq_one_letter_code
_entity_poly.pdbx_strand_id
1 'polypeptide(L)'
;MKHKASWILAIVLVIAGCVLRFAMPGHDFLGYTLWGIAVLVLLWARLHRVGRTVLSVLVCAGLIVFAVFEIPVVRDARTDTGVHPNAIIVLGAGVNGSTPSLSMCNRLDAALDYLGANPDALAVVSGGQGEGEDITEAQAMADYLTAHGIDSVRIMQEDQSRTTRENLENSFAILRARGYDPADGVGIVTSEYHLYRAKRMARALGAEPVGIAAETTLPSMRINYFIREAFAAAYMQLAGTLY
;
A
#
# COMPACT_ATOMS: atom_id res chain seq x y z
N MET A 1 -4.61 -24.88 -36.33
CA MET A 1 -5.18 -23.53 -36.07
C MET A 1 -5.20 -23.16 -34.58
N LYS A 2 -5.63 -24.05 -33.66
CA LYS A 2 -5.76 -23.74 -32.21
C LYS A 2 -4.46 -23.29 -31.55
N HIS A 3 -3.29 -23.87 -31.89
CA HIS A 3 -2.00 -23.46 -31.33
C HIS A 3 -1.53 -22.06 -31.78
N LYS A 4 -1.89 -21.62 -33.02
CA LYS A 4 -1.51 -20.29 -33.51
C LYS A 4 -2.16 -19.17 -32.67
N ALA A 5 -3.44 -19.32 -32.32
CA ALA A 5 -4.16 -18.35 -31.49
C ALA A 5 -3.55 -18.23 -30.10
N SER A 6 -3.16 -19.34 -29.45
CA SER A 6 -2.50 -19.32 -28.15
C SER A 6 -1.14 -18.62 -28.19
N TRP A 7 -0.36 -18.81 -29.27
CA TRP A 7 0.91 -18.12 -29.45
C TRP A 7 0.71 -16.60 -29.64
N ILE A 8 -0.27 -16.20 -30.49
CA ILE A 8 -0.58 -14.78 -30.70
C ILE A 8 -1.00 -14.14 -29.36
N LEU A 9 -1.91 -14.77 -28.62
CA LEU A 9 -2.35 -14.27 -27.31
C LEU A 9 -1.17 -14.15 -26.34
N ALA A 10 -0.31 -15.16 -26.24
CA ALA A 10 0.85 -15.12 -25.36
C ALA A 10 1.82 -13.98 -25.72
N ILE A 11 2.08 -13.76 -27.01
CA ILE A 11 2.93 -12.66 -27.49
C ILE A 11 2.32 -11.30 -27.09
N VAL A 12 1.01 -11.10 -27.29
CA VAL A 12 0.33 -9.87 -26.92
C VAL A 12 0.43 -9.62 -25.40
N LEU A 13 0.21 -10.66 -24.58
CA LEU A 13 0.33 -10.55 -23.13
C LEU A 13 1.77 -10.24 -22.69
N VAL A 14 2.77 -10.83 -23.33
CA VAL A 14 4.19 -10.53 -23.04
C VAL A 14 4.52 -9.09 -23.40
N ILE A 15 4.12 -8.61 -24.58
CA ILE A 15 4.35 -7.21 -24.98
C ILE A 15 3.66 -6.24 -24.03
N ALA A 16 2.38 -6.48 -23.72
CA ALA A 16 1.64 -5.65 -22.76
C ALA A 16 2.31 -5.66 -21.38
N GLY A 17 2.75 -6.83 -20.89
CA GLY A 17 3.49 -6.95 -19.64
C GLY A 17 4.82 -6.19 -19.66
N CYS A 18 5.55 -6.20 -20.79
CA CYS A 18 6.77 -5.41 -20.95
C CYS A 18 6.48 -3.90 -20.90
N VAL A 19 5.44 -3.43 -21.57
CA VAL A 19 5.03 -2.02 -21.52
C VAL A 19 4.71 -1.60 -20.08
N LEU A 20 3.90 -2.38 -19.37
CA LEU A 20 3.56 -2.10 -17.97
C LEU A 20 4.79 -2.09 -17.07
N ARG A 21 5.70 -3.07 -17.24
CA ARG A 21 6.88 -3.23 -16.37
C ARG A 21 7.95 -2.16 -16.62
N PHE A 22 8.19 -1.79 -17.86
CA PHE A 22 9.35 -0.97 -18.23
C PHE A 22 9.01 0.46 -18.66
N ALA A 23 7.79 0.72 -19.13
CA ALA A 23 7.37 2.03 -19.61
C ALA A 23 6.38 2.75 -18.68
N MET A 24 5.79 2.03 -17.70
CA MET A 24 4.79 2.60 -16.80
C MET A 24 5.20 2.38 -15.33
N PRO A 25 5.86 3.35 -14.67
CA PRO A 25 6.23 3.23 -13.26
C PRO A 25 5.04 2.87 -12.38
N GLY A 26 5.26 2.01 -11.37
CA GLY A 26 4.21 1.58 -10.45
C GLY A 26 3.29 0.48 -10.96
N HIS A 27 3.62 -0.20 -12.10
CA HIS A 27 2.81 -1.27 -12.69
C HIS A 27 3.52 -2.64 -12.75
N ASP A 28 4.55 -2.83 -11.93
CA ASP A 28 5.42 -4.02 -11.97
C ASP A 28 4.66 -5.34 -11.79
N PHE A 29 3.82 -5.42 -10.76
CA PHE A 29 3.08 -6.65 -10.44
C PHE A 29 2.03 -6.98 -11.50
N LEU A 30 1.41 -5.99 -12.09
CA LEU A 30 0.49 -6.18 -13.20
C LEU A 30 1.23 -6.72 -14.43
N GLY A 31 2.43 -6.21 -14.72
CA GLY A 31 3.32 -6.73 -15.75
C GLY A 31 3.68 -8.19 -15.52
N TYR A 32 4.10 -8.56 -14.32
CA TYR A 32 4.40 -9.96 -13.94
C TYR A 32 3.18 -10.86 -14.04
N THR A 33 2.00 -10.35 -13.68
CA THR A 33 0.74 -11.10 -13.80
C THR A 33 0.44 -11.45 -15.26
N LEU A 34 0.62 -10.51 -16.19
CA LEU A 34 0.41 -10.78 -17.63
C LEU A 34 1.42 -11.81 -18.16
N TRP A 35 2.68 -11.76 -17.75
CA TRP A 35 3.67 -12.78 -18.11
C TRP A 35 3.31 -14.15 -17.54
N GLY A 36 2.84 -14.23 -16.32
CA GLY A 36 2.33 -15.47 -15.72
C GLY A 36 1.15 -16.06 -16.52
N ILE A 37 0.20 -15.22 -16.90
CA ILE A 37 -0.94 -15.62 -17.73
C ILE A 37 -0.47 -16.11 -19.12
N ALA A 38 0.50 -15.43 -19.74
CA ALA A 38 1.07 -15.88 -21.02
C ALA A 38 1.67 -17.30 -20.94
N VAL A 39 2.43 -17.58 -19.84
CA VAL A 39 2.98 -18.91 -19.59
C VAL A 39 1.86 -19.95 -19.41
N LEU A 40 0.83 -19.63 -18.63
CA LEU A 40 -0.33 -20.53 -18.41
C LEU A 40 -1.06 -20.84 -19.72
N VAL A 41 -1.25 -19.85 -20.60
CA VAL A 41 -1.87 -20.02 -21.94
C VAL A 41 -1.07 -20.99 -22.80
N LEU A 42 0.28 -20.85 -22.81
CA LEU A 42 1.15 -21.72 -23.59
C LEU A 42 1.20 -23.15 -23.02
N LEU A 43 1.25 -23.30 -21.71
CA LEU A 43 1.19 -24.60 -21.05
C LEU A 43 -0.15 -25.28 -21.36
N TRP A 44 -1.26 -24.57 -21.18
CA TRP A 44 -2.58 -25.10 -21.50
C TRP A 44 -2.70 -25.61 -22.95
N ALA A 45 -2.14 -24.87 -23.89
CA ALA A 45 -2.17 -25.23 -25.31
C ALA A 45 -1.38 -26.52 -25.61
N ARG A 46 -0.31 -26.80 -24.87
CA ARG A 46 0.58 -27.96 -25.09
C ARG A 46 0.21 -29.21 -24.32
N LEU A 47 -0.51 -29.07 -23.20
CA LEU A 47 -0.84 -30.18 -22.33
C LEU A 47 -1.97 -31.03 -22.92
N HIS A 48 -1.90 -32.36 -22.70
CA HIS A 48 -2.97 -33.31 -22.93
C HIS A 48 -4.09 -33.17 -21.86
N ARG A 49 -5.17 -33.93 -22.01
CA ARG A 49 -6.37 -33.77 -21.14
C ARG A 49 -6.06 -33.83 -19.65
N VAL A 50 -5.32 -34.84 -19.21
CA VAL A 50 -4.95 -35.02 -17.77
C VAL A 50 -4.09 -33.84 -17.29
N GLY A 51 -3.10 -33.42 -18.09
CA GLY A 51 -2.24 -32.29 -17.75
C GLY A 51 -3.03 -30.98 -17.60
N ARG A 52 -4.05 -30.74 -18.44
CA ARG A 52 -4.94 -29.58 -18.31
C ARG A 52 -5.77 -29.64 -17.03
N THR A 53 -6.28 -30.83 -16.66
CA THR A 53 -7.01 -30.98 -15.39
C THR A 53 -6.10 -30.66 -14.20
N VAL A 54 -4.88 -31.21 -14.17
CA VAL A 54 -3.90 -30.91 -13.13
C VAL A 54 -3.58 -29.41 -13.08
N LEU A 55 -3.28 -28.78 -14.22
CA LEU A 55 -3.01 -27.34 -14.29
C LEU A 55 -4.20 -26.51 -13.78
N SER A 56 -5.45 -26.89 -14.16
CA SER A 56 -6.64 -26.19 -13.65
C SER A 56 -6.76 -26.29 -12.12
N VAL A 57 -6.53 -27.48 -11.56
CA VAL A 57 -6.57 -27.68 -10.10
C VAL A 57 -5.52 -26.82 -9.42
N LEU A 58 -4.28 -26.78 -9.93
CA LEU A 58 -3.22 -25.95 -9.37
C LEU A 58 -3.52 -24.45 -9.46
N VAL A 59 -4.05 -23.99 -10.59
CA VAL A 59 -4.46 -22.58 -10.77
C VAL A 59 -5.60 -22.24 -9.79
N CYS A 60 -6.63 -23.09 -9.68
CA CYS A 60 -7.72 -22.88 -8.72
C CYS A 60 -7.22 -22.84 -7.29
N ALA A 61 -6.33 -23.75 -6.90
CA ALA A 61 -5.72 -23.75 -5.57
C ALA A 61 -4.92 -22.45 -5.32
N GLY A 62 -4.13 -22.02 -6.30
CA GLY A 62 -3.39 -20.73 -6.23
C GLY A 62 -4.32 -19.53 -6.08
N LEU A 63 -5.43 -19.49 -6.83
CA LEU A 63 -6.43 -18.42 -6.72
C LEU A 63 -7.13 -18.42 -5.35
N ILE A 64 -7.40 -19.59 -4.78
CA ILE A 64 -7.97 -19.71 -3.43
C ILE A 64 -6.98 -19.15 -2.39
N VAL A 65 -5.71 -19.56 -2.48
CA VAL A 65 -4.66 -19.02 -1.59
C VAL A 65 -4.53 -17.51 -1.73
N PHE A 66 -4.50 -17.00 -2.96
CA PHE A 66 -4.48 -15.56 -3.23
C PHE A 66 -5.68 -14.86 -2.59
N ALA A 67 -6.90 -15.38 -2.78
CA ALA A 67 -8.12 -14.82 -2.20
C ALA A 67 -8.11 -14.79 -0.66
N VAL A 68 -7.51 -15.78 -0.01
CA VAL A 68 -7.38 -15.82 1.46
C VAL A 68 -6.60 -14.60 1.98
N PHE A 69 -5.56 -14.17 1.26
CA PHE A 69 -4.76 -12.99 1.65
C PHE A 69 -5.34 -11.68 1.12
N GLU A 70 -5.99 -11.69 -0.04
CA GLU A 70 -6.55 -10.50 -0.67
C GLU A 70 -7.86 -10.04 -0.01
N ILE A 71 -8.74 -10.96 0.40
CA ILE A 71 -10.03 -10.60 1.00
C ILE A 71 -9.87 -9.70 2.23
N PRO A 72 -8.98 -9.96 3.20
CA PRO A 72 -8.74 -9.04 4.31
C PRO A 72 -8.22 -7.66 3.87
N VAL A 73 -7.32 -7.60 2.88
CA VAL A 73 -6.80 -6.35 2.33
C VAL A 73 -7.94 -5.51 1.75
N VAL A 74 -8.80 -6.10 0.91
CA VAL A 74 -9.95 -5.41 0.30
C VAL A 74 -10.99 -5.00 1.35
N ARG A 75 -11.21 -5.79 2.40
CA ARG A 75 -12.15 -5.44 3.48
C ARG A 75 -11.69 -4.23 4.28
N ASP A 76 -10.40 -4.14 4.57
CA ASP A 76 -9.82 -3.03 5.32
C ASP A 76 -9.50 -1.79 4.44
N ALA A 77 -9.70 -1.87 3.13
CA ALA A 77 -9.38 -0.81 2.18
C ALA A 77 -10.38 0.34 2.19
N ARG A 78 -10.78 0.80 3.37
CA ARG A 78 -11.72 1.90 3.57
C ARG A 78 -11.47 2.58 4.90
N THR A 79 -11.89 3.83 5.02
CA THR A 79 -11.85 4.55 6.30
C THR A 79 -12.79 3.90 7.31
N ASP A 80 -12.27 3.64 8.50
CA ASP A 80 -13.07 3.17 9.62
C ASP A 80 -14.01 4.29 10.08
N THR A 81 -15.24 3.94 10.45
CA THR A 81 -16.27 4.91 10.83
C THR A 81 -16.57 4.88 12.34
N GLY A 82 -17.03 5.99 12.87
CA GLY A 82 -17.55 6.07 14.25
C GLY A 82 -16.51 6.34 15.34
N VAL A 83 -15.23 6.41 14.99
CA VAL A 83 -14.15 6.81 15.92
C VAL A 83 -13.32 7.90 15.26
N HIS A 84 -13.08 8.99 15.98
CA HIS A 84 -12.29 10.13 15.49
C HIS A 84 -11.12 10.37 16.45
N PRO A 85 -9.96 9.72 16.24
CA PRO A 85 -8.80 9.87 17.12
C PRO A 85 -8.26 11.32 17.06
N ASN A 86 -7.83 11.83 18.22
CA ASN A 86 -7.24 13.16 18.34
C ASN A 86 -5.78 13.24 17.85
N ALA A 87 -5.22 12.11 17.40
CA ALA A 87 -3.90 12.04 16.78
C ALA A 87 -3.94 11.10 15.58
N ILE A 88 -3.31 11.53 14.48
CA ILE A 88 -3.13 10.72 13.29
C ILE A 88 -1.65 10.56 12.94
N ILE A 89 -1.31 9.47 12.28
CA ILE A 89 0.00 9.23 11.68
C ILE A 89 -0.19 9.13 10.17
N VAL A 90 0.49 10.00 9.43
CA VAL A 90 0.51 9.95 7.96
C VAL A 90 1.77 9.22 7.53
N LEU A 91 1.61 8.04 6.94
CA LEU A 91 2.73 7.23 6.49
C LEU A 91 3.27 7.74 5.15
N GLY A 92 4.57 7.85 5.01
CA GLY A 92 5.25 8.24 3.79
C GLY A 92 5.05 7.25 2.63
N ALA A 93 5.21 7.75 1.39
CA ALA A 93 5.00 6.98 0.16
C ALA A 93 5.96 7.37 -0.99
N GLY A 94 7.10 7.93 -0.63
CA GLY A 94 8.15 8.35 -1.56
C GLY A 94 8.04 9.78 -2.05
N VAL A 95 9.20 10.37 -2.30
CA VAL A 95 9.40 11.71 -2.86
C VAL A 95 10.21 11.59 -4.16
N ASN A 96 9.90 12.37 -5.17
CA ASN A 96 10.70 12.47 -6.39
C ASN A 96 11.55 13.75 -6.31
N GLY A 97 12.81 13.63 -5.94
CA GLY A 97 13.62 14.76 -5.54
C GLY A 97 13.04 15.43 -4.28
N SER A 98 12.38 16.58 -4.43
CA SER A 98 11.67 17.28 -3.35
C SER A 98 10.14 17.29 -3.52
N THR A 99 9.60 16.63 -4.56
CA THR A 99 8.17 16.64 -4.88
C THR A 99 7.50 15.35 -4.38
N PRO A 100 6.42 15.41 -3.58
CA PRO A 100 5.67 14.24 -3.16
C PRO A 100 5.22 13.38 -4.34
N SER A 101 5.35 12.05 -4.22
CA SER A 101 4.80 11.12 -5.19
C SER A 101 3.26 11.21 -5.25
N LEU A 102 2.65 10.70 -6.33
CA LEU A 102 1.18 10.67 -6.44
C LEU A 102 0.54 9.92 -5.26
N SER A 103 1.14 8.82 -4.83
CA SER A 103 0.65 8.06 -3.66
C SER A 103 0.77 8.87 -2.37
N MET A 104 1.81 9.67 -2.21
CA MET A 104 1.96 10.57 -1.07
C MET A 104 0.93 11.71 -1.14
N CYS A 105 0.71 12.33 -2.29
CA CYS A 105 -0.31 13.35 -2.46
C CYS A 105 -1.70 12.81 -2.05
N ASN A 106 -2.09 11.63 -2.51
CA ASN A 106 -3.36 11.02 -2.12
C ASN A 106 -3.48 10.84 -0.59
N ARG A 107 -2.38 10.46 0.10
CA ARG A 107 -2.37 10.35 1.57
C ARG A 107 -2.49 11.70 2.25
N LEU A 108 -1.81 12.71 1.70
CA LEU A 108 -1.87 14.06 2.23
C LEU A 108 -3.25 14.70 2.05
N ASP A 109 -3.91 14.45 0.92
CA ASP A 109 -5.29 14.92 0.70
C ASP A 109 -6.25 14.27 1.72
N ALA A 110 -6.13 12.96 1.98
CA ALA A 110 -6.93 12.29 3.01
C ALA A 110 -6.61 12.82 4.43
N ALA A 111 -5.36 13.18 4.70
CA ALA A 111 -4.96 13.81 5.96
C ALA A 111 -5.52 15.24 6.09
N LEU A 112 -5.53 16.03 5.01
CA LEU A 112 -6.14 17.37 4.98
C LEU A 112 -7.62 17.31 5.28
N ASP A 113 -8.35 16.40 4.63
CA ASP A 113 -9.79 16.20 4.88
C ASP A 113 -10.05 15.85 6.34
N TYR A 114 -9.26 14.93 6.90
CA TYR A 114 -9.38 14.54 8.30
C TYR A 114 -9.08 15.69 9.26
N LEU A 115 -7.93 16.38 9.09
CA LEU A 115 -7.49 17.47 9.95
C LEU A 115 -8.39 18.71 9.84
N GLY A 116 -9.00 18.94 8.67
CA GLY A 116 -9.98 19.98 8.45
C GLY A 116 -11.30 19.71 9.19
N ALA A 117 -11.73 18.45 9.21
CA ALA A 117 -12.94 18.03 9.95
C ALA A 117 -12.70 17.91 11.47
N ASN A 118 -11.45 17.79 11.92
CA ASN A 118 -11.04 17.61 13.32
C ASN A 118 -9.98 18.65 13.72
N PRO A 119 -10.36 19.90 14.02
CA PRO A 119 -9.43 21.02 14.25
C PRO A 119 -8.44 20.80 15.41
N ASP A 120 -8.83 20.02 16.41
CA ASP A 120 -7.99 19.73 17.59
C ASP A 120 -7.03 18.53 17.38
N ALA A 121 -7.18 17.79 16.28
CA ALA A 121 -6.35 16.62 16.00
C ALA A 121 -4.93 17.02 15.61
N LEU A 122 -3.95 16.25 16.10
CA LEU A 122 -2.52 16.36 15.75
C LEU A 122 -2.15 15.36 14.65
N ALA A 123 -1.13 15.69 13.87
CA ALA A 123 -0.57 14.80 12.87
C ALA A 123 0.91 14.54 13.12
N VAL A 124 1.30 13.26 13.16
CA VAL A 124 2.70 12.85 12.96
C VAL A 124 2.85 12.49 11.49
N VAL A 125 3.68 13.20 10.74
CA VAL A 125 4.07 12.85 9.39
C VAL A 125 5.37 12.04 9.46
N SER A 126 5.35 10.80 8.96
CA SER A 126 6.42 9.84 9.25
C SER A 126 6.99 9.23 7.97
N GLY A 127 8.29 9.40 7.81
CA GLY A 127 9.09 8.84 6.73
C GLY A 127 10.44 9.52 6.62
N GLY A 128 11.50 8.72 6.59
CA GLY A 128 12.89 9.18 6.41
C GLY A 128 13.18 9.60 4.97
N GLN A 129 14.46 9.68 4.64
CA GLN A 129 14.93 10.00 3.29
C GLN A 129 15.34 8.72 2.56
N GLY A 130 14.68 8.45 1.44
CA GLY A 130 14.98 7.33 0.57
C GLY A 130 16.09 7.63 -0.45
N GLU A 131 16.49 6.63 -1.20
CA GLU A 131 17.45 6.78 -2.28
C GLU A 131 16.87 7.63 -3.43
N GLY A 132 17.61 8.69 -3.84
CA GLY A 132 17.17 9.62 -4.88
C GLY A 132 16.20 10.69 -4.41
N GLU A 133 15.97 10.83 -3.10
CA GLU A 133 15.21 11.91 -2.50
C GLU A 133 16.13 13.03 -2.01
N ASP A 134 15.76 14.30 -2.26
CA ASP A 134 16.54 15.46 -1.83
C ASP A 134 16.20 15.89 -0.39
N ILE A 135 14.99 15.55 0.08
CA ILE A 135 14.48 15.83 1.42
C ILE A 135 13.82 14.57 1.99
N THR A 136 13.58 14.56 3.32
CA THR A 136 12.85 13.47 3.94
C THR A 136 11.38 13.47 3.53
N GLU A 137 10.75 12.29 3.54
CA GLU A 137 9.31 12.18 3.31
C GLU A 137 8.53 13.01 4.34
N ALA A 138 8.96 12.99 5.61
CA ALA A 138 8.34 13.77 6.68
C ALA A 138 8.39 15.28 6.41
N GLN A 139 9.52 15.79 5.91
CA GLN A 139 9.64 17.21 5.52
C GLN A 139 8.68 17.55 4.39
N ALA A 140 8.67 16.75 3.32
CA ALA A 140 7.78 16.96 2.17
C ALA A 140 6.30 16.98 2.58
N MET A 141 5.90 16.07 3.50
CA MET A 141 4.54 16.00 4.02
C MET A 141 4.18 17.21 4.90
N ALA A 142 5.10 17.65 5.76
CA ALA A 142 4.89 18.82 6.62
C ALA A 142 4.73 20.10 5.80
N ASP A 143 5.59 20.29 4.79
CA ASP A 143 5.53 21.44 3.88
C ASP A 143 4.21 21.46 3.12
N TYR A 144 3.76 20.29 2.61
CA TYR A 144 2.49 20.18 1.89
C TYR A 144 1.30 20.53 2.79
N LEU A 145 1.19 19.94 3.99
CA LEU A 145 0.08 20.21 4.91
C LEU A 145 0.04 21.68 5.35
N THR A 146 1.21 22.26 5.63
CA THR A 146 1.33 23.67 6.02
C THR A 146 0.92 24.59 4.88
N ALA A 147 1.37 24.32 3.65
CA ALA A 147 0.99 25.08 2.45
C ALA A 147 -0.52 25.02 2.18
N HIS A 148 -1.21 23.97 2.64
CA HIS A 148 -2.66 23.81 2.52
C HIS A 148 -3.45 24.24 3.77
N GLY A 149 -2.82 24.99 4.68
CA GLY A 149 -3.50 25.69 5.77
C GLY A 149 -3.59 24.94 7.10
N ILE A 150 -2.90 23.82 7.24
CA ILE A 150 -2.77 23.17 8.56
C ILE A 150 -1.69 23.91 9.37
N ASP A 151 -2.04 24.33 10.59
CA ASP A 151 -1.10 25.00 11.47
C ASP A 151 0.09 24.07 11.79
N SER A 152 1.30 24.58 11.63
CA SER A 152 2.54 23.83 11.86
C SER A 152 2.67 23.31 13.29
N VAL A 153 2.04 23.96 14.26
CA VAL A 153 2.01 23.49 15.66
C VAL A 153 1.31 22.14 15.83
N ARG A 154 0.42 21.80 14.89
CA ARG A 154 -0.32 20.53 14.84
C ARG A 154 0.46 19.41 14.11
N ILE A 155 1.58 19.74 13.49
CA ILE A 155 2.36 18.80 12.66
C ILE A 155 3.66 18.45 13.37
N MET A 156 3.88 17.17 13.61
CA MET A 156 5.13 16.63 14.14
C MET A 156 5.80 15.79 13.07
N GLN A 157 7.11 15.96 12.90
CA GLN A 157 7.88 15.21 11.90
C GLN A 157 8.60 14.04 12.57
N GLU A 158 8.53 12.88 11.92
CA GLU A 158 9.34 11.70 12.19
C GLU A 158 10.12 11.38 10.92
N ASP A 159 11.41 11.63 10.88
CA ASP A 159 12.25 11.63 9.69
C ASP A 159 13.38 10.57 9.69
N GLN A 160 13.34 9.61 10.63
CA GLN A 160 14.40 8.62 10.81
C GLN A 160 14.05 7.24 10.27
N SER A 161 12.77 6.96 10.10
CA SER A 161 12.27 5.64 9.72
C SER A 161 12.55 5.28 8.26
N ARG A 162 12.75 3.97 8.02
CA ARG A 162 12.95 3.37 6.68
C ARG A 162 11.95 2.26 6.37
N THR A 163 11.19 1.84 7.36
CA THR A 163 10.20 0.78 7.24
C THR A 163 8.88 1.21 7.85
N THR A 164 7.76 0.59 7.44
CA THR A 164 6.45 0.86 8.04
C THR A 164 6.43 0.59 9.54
N ARG A 165 7.18 -0.40 10.01
CA ARG A 165 7.31 -0.70 11.43
C ARG A 165 7.99 0.44 12.18
N GLU A 166 9.14 0.90 11.68
CA GLU A 166 9.85 2.04 12.27
C GLU A 166 9.02 3.31 12.25
N ASN A 167 8.29 3.57 11.14
CA ASN A 167 7.33 4.68 11.05
C ASN A 167 6.37 4.65 12.24
N LEU A 168 5.76 3.51 12.53
CA LEU A 168 4.80 3.37 13.62
C LEU A 168 5.47 3.45 15.00
N GLU A 169 6.58 2.73 15.22
CA GLU A 169 7.30 2.72 16.50
C GLU A 169 7.76 4.13 16.88
N ASN A 170 8.41 4.84 15.96
CA ASN A 170 8.92 6.20 16.19
C ASN A 170 7.77 7.21 16.36
N SER A 171 6.72 7.12 15.54
CA SER A 171 5.54 7.98 15.67
C SER A 171 4.84 7.78 17.01
N PHE A 172 4.72 6.53 17.47
CA PHE A 172 4.15 6.24 18.81
C PHE A 172 4.99 6.83 19.93
N ALA A 173 6.31 6.83 19.82
CA ALA A 173 7.18 7.48 20.79
C ALA A 173 6.95 9.01 20.82
N ILE A 174 6.81 9.65 19.66
CA ILE A 174 6.48 11.08 19.55
C ILE A 174 5.12 11.39 20.18
N LEU A 175 4.10 10.58 19.88
CA LEU A 175 2.75 10.77 20.43
C LEU A 175 2.74 10.63 21.95
N ARG A 176 3.39 9.60 22.50
CA ARG A 176 3.50 9.40 23.96
C ARG A 176 4.21 10.58 24.65
N ALA A 177 5.25 11.13 24.03
CA ALA A 177 5.94 12.31 24.56
C ALA A 177 5.04 13.58 24.60
N ARG A 178 3.94 13.57 23.82
CA ARG A 178 2.91 14.62 23.79
C ARG A 178 1.69 14.27 24.66
N GLY A 179 1.72 13.16 25.39
CA GLY A 179 0.62 12.73 26.27
C GLY A 179 -0.50 11.96 25.56
N TYR A 180 -0.30 11.52 24.31
CA TYR A 180 -1.24 10.68 23.58
C TYR A 180 -0.77 9.22 23.64
N ASP A 181 -1.58 8.33 24.21
CA ASP A 181 -1.29 6.90 24.14
C ASP A 181 -1.93 6.29 22.90
N PRO A 182 -1.14 5.71 21.97
CA PRO A 182 -1.69 5.01 20.80
C PRO A 182 -2.62 3.84 21.15
N ALA A 183 -2.56 3.32 22.38
CA ALA A 183 -3.49 2.29 22.86
C ALA A 183 -4.91 2.81 23.10
N ASP A 184 -5.10 4.11 23.31
CA ASP A 184 -6.41 4.74 23.47
C ASP A 184 -7.06 5.07 22.10
N GLY A 185 -6.32 4.90 21.01
CA GLY A 185 -6.77 5.12 19.65
C GLY A 185 -5.88 6.08 18.86
N VAL A 186 -5.43 5.65 17.67
CA VAL A 186 -4.61 6.47 16.75
C VAL A 186 -5.06 6.28 15.31
N GLY A 187 -5.24 7.39 14.59
CA GLY A 187 -5.53 7.36 13.15
C GLY A 187 -4.28 6.97 12.33
N ILE A 188 -4.43 6.08 11.37
CA ILE A 188 -3.37 5.74 10.42
C ILE A 188 -3.83 6.13 9.03
N VAL A 189 -3.24 7.18 8.48
CA VAL A 189 -3.46 7.64 7.11
C VAL A 189 -2.47 6.94 6.19
N THR A 190 -2.98 6.11 5.30
CA THR A 190 -2.17 5.44 4.28
C THR A 190 -3.04 5.06 3.09
N SER A 191 -2.41 4.62 1.99
CA SER A 191 -3.16 4.15 0.81
C SER A 191 -4.08 2.98 1.19
N GLU A 192 -5.27 2.93 0.62
CA GLU A 192 -6.34 1.99 0.96
C GLU A 192 -5.88 0.53 0.92
N TYR A 193 -5.06 0.16 -0.07
CA TYR A 193 -4.51 -1.19 -0.18
C TYR A 193 -3.55 -1.56 0.96
N HIS A 194 -2.92 -0.56 1.60
CA HIS A 194 -1.91 -0.76 2.65
C HIS A 194 -2.50 -0.80 4.08
N LEU A 195 -3.74 -0.35 4.27
CA LEU A 195 -4.37 -0.21 5.60
C LEU A 195 -4.37 -1.52 6.40
N TYR A 196 -4.72 -2.64 5.77
CA TYR A 196 -4.72 -3.93 6.46
C TYR A 196 -3.39 -4.25 7.14
N ARG A 197 -2.28 -4.07 6.42
CA ARG A 197 -0.94 -4.36 6.92
C ARG A 197 -0.49 -3.35 7.97
N ALA A 198 -0.71 -2.06 7.73
CA ALA A 198 -0.38 -0.99 8.68
C ALA A 198 -1.15 -1.15 10.01
N LYS A 199 -2.46 -1.42 9.97
CA LYS A 199 -3.28 -1.66 11.16
C LYS A 199 -2.81 -2.91 11.93
N ARG A 200 -2.44 -3.99 11.23
CA ARG A 200 -1.91 -5.19 11.89
C ARG A 200 -0.58 -4.93 12.60
N MET A 201 0.32 -4.17 11.96
CA MET A 201 1.59 -3.78 12.59
C MET A 201 1.35 -2.90 13.81
N ALA A 202 0.46 -1.91 13.70
CA ALA A 202 0.12 -1.03 14.81
C ALA A 202 -0.44 -1.80 16.02
N ARG A 203 -1.37 -2.75 15.78
CA ARG A 203 -1.89 -3.63 16.86
C ARG A 203 -0.80 -4.47 17.51
N ALA A 204 0.13 -5.02 16.73
CA ALA A 204 1.25 -5.78 17.27
C ALA A 204 2.22 -4.93 18.10
N LEU A 205 2.23 -3.61 17.90
CA LEU A 205 2.98 -2.64 18.69
C LEU A 205 2.15 -2.07 19.88
N GLY A 206 0.97 -2.62 20.13
CA GLY A 206 0.10 -2.28 21.26
C GLY A 206 -0.80 -1.07 21.05
N ALA A 207 -1.00 -0.62 19.82
CA ALA A 207 -1.92 0.47 19.49
C ALA A 207 -3.31 -0.03 19.12
N GLU A 208 -4.32 0.86 19.26
CA GLU A 208 -5.65 0.68 18.68
C GLU A 208 -5.79 1.55 17.42
N PRO A 209 -5.53 1.00 16.22
CA PRO A 209 -5.48 1.76 14.99
C PRO A 209 -6.89 1.99 14.40
N VAL A 210 -7.15 3.22 13.99
CA VAL A 210 -8.28 3.65 13.17
C VAL A 210 -7.76 3.95 11.76
N GLY A 211 -8.20 3.22 10.76
CA GLY A 211 -7.75 3.40 9.38
C GLY A 211 -8.38 4.61 8.73
N ILE A 212 -7.57 5.43 8.08
CA ILE A 212 -7.99 6.54 7.22
C ILE A 212 -7.44 6.25 5.83
N ALA A 213 -8.33 5.86 4.92
CA ALA A 213 -7.98 5.41 3.59
C ALA A 213 -7.68 6.58 2.65
N ALA A 214 -6.50 6.60 2.06
CA ALA A 214 -6.19 7.43 0.90
C ALA A 214 -6.45 6.62 -0.38
N GLU A 215 -7.43 7.01 -1.17
CA GLU A 215 -7.80 6.29 -2.37
C GLU A 215 -6.76 6.49 -3.49
N THR A 216 -6.38 5.42 -4.14
CA THR A 216 -5.50 5.47 -5.33
C THR A 216 -6.29 5.99 -6.52
N THR A 217 -5.94 7.17 -7.01
CA THR A 217 -6.66 7.88 -8.08
C THR A 217 -6.56 7.20 -9.45
N LEU A 218 -5.48 6.46 -9.73
CA LEU A 218 -5.28 5.74 -11.00
C LEU A 218 -5.73 4.28 -10.89
N PRO A 219 -6.80 3.83 -11.59
CA PRO A 219 -7.33 2.47 -11.46
C PRO A 219 -6.32 1.36 -11.79
N SER A 220 -5.43 1.57 -12.77
CA SER A 220 -4.40 0.59 -13.12
C SER A 220 -3.35 0.42 -12.02
N MET A 221 -2.93 1.51 -11.37
CA MET A 221 -2.05 1.46 -10.21
C MET A 221 -2.74 0.82 -9.01
N ARG A 222 -4.02 1.12 -8.80
CA ARG A 222 -4.83 0.50 -7.75
C ARG A 222 -4.82 -1.02 -7.87
N ILE A 223 -5.13 -1.57 -9.06
CA ILE A 223 -5.08 -3.01 -9.31
C ILE A 223 -3.68 -3.56 -9.03
N ASN A 224 -2.63 -2.89 -9.53
CA ASN A 224 -1.24 -3.31 -9.31
C ASN A 224 -0.89 -3.41 -7.82
N TYR A 225 -1.28 -2.41 -7.04
CA TYR A 225 -0.95 -2.34 -5.61
C TYR A 225 -1.74 -3.35 -4.79
N PHE A 226 -3.01 -3.59 -5.09
CA PHE A 226 -3.79 -4.64 -4.43
C PHE A 226 -3.17 -6.02 -4.67
N ILE A 227 -2.83 -6.36 -5.90
CA ILE A 227 -2.12 -7.62 -6.20
C ILE A 227 -0.82 -7.71 -5.38
N ARG A 228 -0.02 -6.65 -5.33
CA ARG A 228 1.22 -6.61 -4.53
C ARG A 228 0.96 -6.82 -3.04
N GLU A 229 -0.06 -6.17 -2.49
CA GLU A 229 -0.36 -6.26 -1.07
C GLU A 229 -0.84 -7.65 -0.62
N ALA A 230 -1.54 -8.40 -1.48
CA ALA A 230 -1.84 -9.81 -1.19
C ALA A 230 -0.56 -10.62 -0.93
N PHE A 231 0.46 -10.45 -1.78
CA PHE A 231 1.77 -11.10 -1.57
C PHE A 231 2.48 -10.59 -0.33
N ALA A 232 2.45 -9.29 -0.07
CA ALA A 232 3.05 -8.70 1.13
C ALA A 232 2.36 -9.19 2.42
N ALA A 233 1.02 -9.30 2.42
CA ALA A 233 0.25 -9.85 3.53
C ALA A 233 0.54 -11.33 3.75
N ALA A 234 0.66 -12.12 2.67
CA ALA A 234 1.07 -13.53 2.74
C ALA A 234 2.47 -13.67 3.35
N TYR A 235 3.43 -12.88 2.86
CA TYR A 235 4.79 -12.90 3.38
C TYR A 235 4.84 -12.54 4.88
N MET A 236 4.18 -11.47 5.28
CA MET A 236 4.10 -11.04 6.68
C MET A 236 3.55 -12.15 7.58
N GLN A 237 2.51 -12.85 7.12
CA GLN A 237 1.86 -13.89 7.92
C GLN A 237 2.68 -15.19 7.98
N LEU A 238 3.30 -15.61 6.88
CA LEU A 238 4.07 -16.86 6.79
C LEU A 238 5.47 -16.74 7.39
N ALA A 239 6.12 -15.59 7.23
CA ALA A 239 7.46 -15.35 7.77
C ALA A 239 7.43 -15.01 9.28
N GLY A 240 6.25 -14.79 9.87
CA GLY A 240 6.12 -14.34 11.26
C GLY A 240 6.76 -12.96 11.52
N THR A 241 7.07 -12.24 10.46
CA THR A 241 7.78 -10.96 10.48
C THR A 241 6.78 -9.84 10.28
N LEU A 242 6.71 -8.96 11.28
CA LEU A 242 5.95 -7.71 11.21
C LEU A 242 6.89 -6.61 10.68
N TYR A 243 7.31 -6.76 9.41
CA TYR A 243 8.13 -5.73 8.73
C TYR A 243 7.26 -4.73 8.01
#